data_1f2ea4e0669136fe2589e3d4b10fb0b2
#
_entry.id   1f2ea4e0669136fe2589e3d4b10fb0b2
#
_cell.length_a   1.000
_cell.length_b   1.000
_cell.length_c   1.000
_cell.angle_alpha   90.00
_cell.angle_beta   90.00
_cell.angle_gamma   90.00
#
_symmetry.space_group_name_H-M   'P 1'
#
loop_
_entity.id
_entity.type
_entity.pdbx_description
1 polymer ?
#
loop_
_entity_poly.entity_id
_entity_poly.type
_entity_poly.pdbx_seq_one_letter_code
_entity_poly.pdbx_strand_id
1 'polypeptide(L)'
;MPRKAFDTLSEPMFYVLMALCRQTLCGTEIADWIGRKTEKRILLGPGTLYTILAKLTEESIIHEVSVDGRRRNYEITEKGRKLYETECDRLRRCIADAEAAEQEEFL
;
A
#
# COMPACT_ATOMS: atom_id res chain seq x y z
N MET A 1 12.19 12.84 -20.15
CA MET A 1 12.02 11.51 -19.61
C MET A 1 10.84 11.48 -18.63
N PRO A 2 9.82 10.79 -18.98
CA PRO A 2 8.68 10.74 -18.05
C PRO A 2 9.07 10.00 -16.80
N ARG A 3 8.66 10.54 -15.69
CA ARG A 3 8.89 9.90 -14.42
C ARG A 3 7.81 8.87 -14.17
N LYS A 4 8.19 7.74 -13.67
CA LYS A 4 7.23 6.73 -13.33
C LYS A 4 6.38 7.21 -12.17
N ALA A 5 5.10 6.90 -12.21
CA ALA A 5 4.17 7.40 -11.23
C ALA A 5 4.45 6.88 -9.84
N PHE A 6 4.87 5.64 -9.71
CA PHE A 6 5.08 5.05 -8.39
C PHE A 6 6.41 4.34 -8.35
N ASP A 7 7.50 5.12 -8.35
CA ASP A 7 8.81 4.52 -8.14
C ASP A 7 8.89 3.94 -6.74
N THR A 8 8.33 4.66 -5.78
CA THR A 8 8.23 4.16 -4.42
C THR A 8 6.84 4.48 -3.91
N LEU A 9 6.33 3.60 -3.11
CA LEU A 9 5.04 3.78 -2.48
C LEU A 9 5.20 4.60 -1.21
N SER A 10 4.26 5.50 -0.94
CA SER A 10 4.20 6.10 0.37
C SER A 10 3.79 5.03 1.37
N GLU A 11 4.06 5.29 2.64
CA GLU A 11 3.69 4.31 3.67
C GLU A 11 2.19 4.01 3.67
N PRO A 12 1.30 5.02 3.60
CA PRO A 12 -0.13 4.70 3.55
C PRO A 12 -0.52 3.88 2.33
N MET A 13 0.06 4.19 1.17
CA MET A 13 -0.23 3.42 -0.04
C MET A 13 0.20 1.97 0.11
N PHE A 14 1.36 1.77 0.71
CA PHE A 14 1.89 0.43 0.94
C PHE A 14 0.91 -0.38 1.79
N TYR A 15 0.34 0.23 2.84
CA TYR A 15 -0.61 -0.46 3.70
C TYR A 15 -1.94 -0.71 3.00
N VAL A 16 -2.37 0.19 2.11
CA VAL A 16 -3.57 -0.06 1.33
C VAL A 16 -3.39 -1.31 0.47
N LEU A 17 -2.24 -1.41 -0.20
CA LEU A 17 -1.97 -2.59 -1.02
C LEU A 17 -1.82 -3.85 -0.17
N MET A 18 -1.22 -3.72 1.00
CA MET A 18 -1.10 -4.84 1.93
C MET A 18 -2.47 -5.42 2.27
N ALA A 19 -3.42 -4.53 2.57
CA ALA A 19 -4.78 -4.98 2.89
C ALA A 19 -5.42 -5.68 1.71
N LEU A 20 -5.25 -5.13 0.52
CA LEU A 20 -5.89 -5.67 -0.67
C LEU A 20 -5.22 -6.94 -1.20
N CYS A 21 -3.98 -7.21 -0.80
CA CYS A 21 -3.37 -8.49 -1.13
C CYS A 21 -4.07 -9.65 -0.46
N ARG A 22 -4.79 -9.38 0.62
CA ARG A 22 -5.46 -10.43 1.37
C ARG A 22 -6.86 -10.70 0.86
N GLN A 23 -7.58 -9.66 0.47
CA GLN A 23 -8.94 -9.84 0.01
C GLN A 23 -9.46 -8.53 -0.58
N THR A 24 -10.57 -8.65 -1.27
CA THR A 24 -11.30 -7.52 -1.82
C THR A 24 -11.99 -6.79 -0.67
N LEU A 25 -11.83 -5.47 -0.62
CA LEU A 25 -12.36 -4.67 0.47
C LEU A 25 -12.92 -3.36 -0.04
N CYS A 26 -13.90 -2.81 0.66
CA CYS A 26 -14.34 -1.45 0.39
C CYS A 26 -13.47 -0.47 1.16
N GLY A 27 -13.65 0.82 0.89
CA GLY A 27 -12.80 1.85 1.48
C GLY A 27 -12.80 1.85 2.99
N THR A 28 -13.98 1.78 3.61
CA THR A 28 -14.04 1.80 5.06
C THR A 28 -13.38 0.57 5.68
N GLU A 29 -13.50 -0.57 5.01
CA GLU A 29 -12.85 -1.78 5.49
C GLU A 29 -11.34 -1.67 5.41
N ILE A 30 -10.84 -1.05 4.34
CA ILE A 30 -9.40 -0.84 4.19
C ILE A 30 -8.89 0.04 5.34
N ALA A 31 -9.55 1.18 5.57
CA ALA A 31 -9.12 2.10 6.61
C ALA A 31 -9.16 1.44 7.98
N ASP A 32 -10.22 0.69 8.25
CA ASP A 32 -10.37 0.01 9.53
C ASP A 32 -9.27 -1.04 9.73
N TRP A 33 -8.99 -1.82 8.68
CA TRP A 33 -7.96 -2.82 8.75
C TRP A 33 -6.60 -2.20 9.04
N ILE A 34 -6.29 -1.10 8.36
CA ILE A 34 -4.99 -0.42 8.55
C ILE A 34 -4.88 0.11 9.98
N GLY A 35 -5.95 0.70 10.49
CA GLY A 35 -5.93 1.22 11.86
C GLY A 35 -5.67 0.13 12.87
N ARG A 36 -6.33 -1.01 12.71
CA ARG A 36 -6.14 -2.13 13.62
C ARG A 36 -4.76 -2.76 13.45
N LYS A 37 -4.33 -2.94 12.21
CA LYS A 37 -3.05 -3.57 11.92
C LYS A 37 -1.88 -2.77 12.49
N THR A 38 -1.98 -1.44 12.45
CA THR A 38 -0.90 -0.58 12.89
C THR A 38 -1.09 -0.07 14.31
N GLU A 39 -2.10 -0.59 15.00
CA GLU A 39 -2.43 -0.16 16.36
C GLU A 39 -2.59 1.36 16.40
N LYS A 40 -3.31 1.87 15.42
CA LYS A 40 -3.65 3.28 15.28
C LYS A 40 -2.46 4.19 14.95
N ARG A 41 -1.31 3.60 14.63
CA ARG A 41 -0.17 4.41 14.18
C ARG A 41 -0.49 5.08 12.85
N ILE A 42 -1.24 4.41 11.99
CA ILE A 42 -1.70 4.97 10.74
C ILE A 42 -3.22 5.00 10.74
N LEU A 43 -3.77 6.20 10.66
CA LEU A 43 -5.21 6.40 10.59
C LEU A 43 -5.49 7.20 9.34
N LEU A 44 -6.31 6.66 8.46
CA LEU A 44 -6.65 7.32 7.20
C LEU A 44 -8.06 7.86 7.29
N GLY A 45 -8.17 9.19 7.28
CA GLY A 45 -9.45 9.82 7.17
C GLY A 45 -10.03 9.63 5.78
N PRO A 46 -11.34 9.89 5.61
CA PRO A 46 -11.99 9.62 4.33
C PRO A 46 -11.36 10.37 3.16
N GLY A 47 -11.00 11.64 3.37
CA GLY A 47 -10.41 12.42 2.28
C GLY A 47 -9.11 11.83 1.80
N THR A 48 -8.21 11.54 2.72
CA THR A 48 -6.92 10.97 2.38
C THR A 48 -7.09 9.60 1.75
N LEU A 49 -7.96 8.78 2.34
CA LEU A 49 -8.17 7.43 1.83
C LEU A 49 -8.65 7.44 0.39
N TYR A 50 -9.67 8.25 0.08
CA TYR A 50 -10.23 8.22 -1.26
C TYR A 50 -9.32 8.89 -2.27
N THR A 51 -8.48 9.82 -1.84
CA THR A 51 -7.45 10.37 -2.72
C THR A 51 -6.46 9.27 -3.12
N ILE A 52 -6.05 8.46 -2.14
CA ILE A 52 -5.14 7.35 -2.41
C ILE A 52 -5.80 6.33 -3.34
N LEU A 53 -7.03 5.96 -3.05
CA LEU A 53 -7.73 4.97 -3.86
C LEU A 53 -7.90 5.44 -5.30
N ALA A 54 -8.25 6.73 -5.48
CA ALA A 54 -8.38 7.27 -6.82
C ALA A 54 -7.07 7.21 -7.58
N LYS A 55 -5.98 7.57 -6.93
CA LYS A 55 -4.68 7.57 -7.57
C LYS A 55 -4.23 6.17 -7.95
N LEU A 56 -4.42 5.22 -7.05
CA LEU A 56 -4.04 3.84 -7.33
C LEU A 56 -4.89 3.25 -8.45
N THR A 57 -6.17 3.62 -8.49
CA THR A 57 -7.05 3.16 -9.56
C THR A 57 -6.64 3.76 -10.90
N GLU A 58 -6.29 5.04 -10.89
CA GLU A 58 -5.87 5.73 -12.10
C GLU A 58 -4.64 5.07 -12.70
N GLU A 59 -3.74 4.57 -11.85
CA GLU A 59 -2.51 3.93 -12.30
C GLU A 59 -2.67 2.43 -12.53
N SER A 60 -3.88 1.92 -12.42
CA SER A 60 -4.18 0.50 -12.62
C SER A 60 -3.47 -0.41 -11.62
N ILE A 61 -3.16 0.13 -10.47
CA ILE A 61 -2.55 -0.65 -9.38
C ILE A 61 -3.62 -1.40 -8.62
N ILE A 62 -4.79 -0.80 -8.51
CA ILE A 62 -5.98 -1.47 -8.01
C ILE A 62 -7.10 -1.20 -9.00
N HIS A 63 -8.18 -1.93 -8.87
CA HIS A 63 -9.36 -1.61 -9.67
C HIS A 63 -10.60 -1.83 -8.82
N GLU A 64 -11.63 -1.11 -9.22
CA GLU A 64 -12.90 -1.17 -8.56
C GLU A 64 -13.66 -2.37 -9.09
N VAL A 65 -14.25 -3.16 -8.19
CA VAL A 65 -15.06 -4.29 -8.62
C VAL A 65 -16.49 -3.99 -8.23
N SER A 66 -17.37 -4.49 -9.05
CA SER A 66 -18.77 -4.24 -8.88
C SER A 66 -19.30 -4.88 -7.63
N VAL A 67 -20.19 -4.16 -6.97
CA VAL A 67 -20.85 -4.70 -5.85
C VAL A 67 -22.24 -4.21 -5.80
N ASP A 68 -22.96 -4.76 -4.89
CA ASP A 68 -24.32 -4.40 -4.70
C ASP A 68 -24.39 -2.95 -4.22
N GLY A 69 -25.15 -2.17 -4.92
CA GLY A 69 -25.60 -0.90 -4.44
C GLY A 69 -24.55 0.17 -4.37
N ARG A 70 -24.34 0.73 -3.20
CA ARG A 70 -23.54 1.93 -3.02
C ARG A 70 -22.11 1.67 -2.64
N ARG A 71 -21.79 0.41 -2.38
CA ARG A 71 -20.47 0.07 -1.89
C ARG A 71 -19.53 -0.18 -3.05
N ARG A 72 -18.38 0.46 -3.01
CA ARG A 72 -17.33 0.23 -3.97
C ARG A 72 -16.27 -0.62 -3.33
N ASN A 73 -16.05 -1.79 -3.90
CA ASN A 73 -14.98 -2.65 -3.45
C ASN A 73 -13.80 -2.50 -4.37
N TYR A 74 -12.63 -2.77 -3.83
CA TYR A 74 -11.38 -2.63 -4.57
C TYR A 74 -10.60 -3.93 -4.50
N GLU A 75 -9.88 -4.17 -5.56
CA GLU A 75 -9.09 -5.38 -5.70
C GLU A 75 -7.74 -4.99 -6.26
N ILE A 76 -6.67 -5.64 -5.77
CA ILE A 76 -5.34 -5.36 -6.28
C ILE A 76 -5.17 -6.03 -7.62
N THR A 77 -4.50 -5.35 -8.55
CA THR A 77 -4.20 -5.94 -9.86
C THR A 77 -2.89 -6.69 -9.79
N GLU A 78 -2.56 -7.41 -10.86
CA GLU A 78 -1.27 -8.07 -10.93
C GLU A 78 -0.14 -7.06 -10.91
N LYS A 79 -0.33 -5.94 -11.61
CA LYS A 79 0.63 -4.84 -11.56
C LYS A 79 0.83 -4.35 -10.13
N GLY A 80 -0.27 -4.24 -9.38
CA GLY A 80 -0.21 -3.81 -8.00
C GLY A 80 0.51 -4.80 -7.11
N ARG A 81 0.28 -6.10 -7.35
CA ARG A 81 0.97 -7.11 -6.56
C ARG A 81 2.47 -7.05 -6.76
N LYS A 82 2.89 -6.89 -8.00
CA LYS A 82 4.32 -6.79 -8.30
C LYS A 82 4.93 -5.56 -7.66
N LEU A 83 4.21 -4.45 -7.72
CA LEU A 83 4.67 -3.22 -7.10
C LEU A 83 4.81 -3.40 -5.58
N TYR A 84 3.82 -4.04 -4.97
CA TYR A 84 3.84 -4.31 -3.54
C TYR A 84 5.02 -5.21 -3.17
N GLU A 85 5.24 -6.29 -3.93
CA GLU A 85 6.31 -7.22 -3.65
C GLU A 85 7.69 -6.58 -3.82
N THR A 86 7.83 -5.73 -4.84
CA THR A 86 9.07 -5.01 -5.06
C THR A 86 9.37 -4.10 -3.87
N GLU A 87 8.34 -3.46 -3.35
CA GLU A 87 8.52 -2.57 -2.20
C GLU A 87 8.87 -3.38 -0.95
N CYS A 88 8.25 -4.53 -0.75
CA CYS A 88 8.61 -5.40 0.37
C CYS A 88 10.08 -5.78 0.30
N ASP A 89 10.55 -6.14 -0.90
CA ASP A 89 11.95 -6.53 -1.07
C ASP A 89 12.88 -5.36 -0.80
N ARG A 90 12.49 -4.16 -1.24
CA ARG A 90 13.30 -2.97 -0.98
C ARG A 90 13.41 -2.71 0.52
N LEU A 91 12.30 -2.82 1.22
CA LEU A 91 12.29 -2.57 2.66
C LEU A 91 13.11 -3.62 3.42
N ARG A 92 13.01 -4.87 3.00
CA ARG A 92 13.81 -5.93 3.61
C ARG A 92 15.30 -5.67 3.43
N ARG A 93 15.68 -5.20 2.26
CA ARG A 93 17.07 -4.87 1.98
C ARG A 93 17.54 -3.71 2.84
N CYS A 94 16.70 -2.70 2.99
CA CYS A 94 17.04 -1.56 3.84
C CYS A 94 17.28 -2.01 5.28
N ILE A 95 16.42 -2.86 5.79
CA ILE A 95 16.56 -3.35 7.16
C ILE A 95 17.81 -4.22 7.30
N ALA A 96 18.07 -5.08 6.30
CA ALA A 96 19.26 -5.91 6.33
C ALA A 96 20.53 -5.06 6.35
N ASP A 97 20.53 -3.99 5.54
CA ASP A 97 21.67 -3.08 5.51
C ASP A 97 21.86 -2.40 6.87
N ALA A 98 20.77 -1.98 7.49
CA ALA A 98 20.84 -1.31 8.79
C ALA A 98 21.38 -2.27 9.85
N GLU A 99 20.91 -3.51 9.84
CA GLU A 99 21.36 -4.48 10.80
C GLU A 99 22.82 -4.83 10.61
N ALA A 100 23.26 -4.94 9.35
CA ALA A 100 24.65 -5.21 9.07
C ALA A 100 25.52 -4.04 9.50
N ALA A 101 25.04 -2.81 9.29
CA ALA A 101 25.81 -1.64 9.69
C ALA A 101 26.01 -1.57 11.19
N GLU A 102 25.05 -2.07 11.97
CA GLU A 102 25.17 -2.07 13.43
C GLU A 102 26.28 -3.00 13.90
N GLN A 103 26.68 -3.96 13.05
CA GLN A 103 27.74 -4.89 13.40
C GLN A 103 29.10 -4.39 12.95
N GLU A 104 29.17 -3.31 12.20
CA GLU A 104 30.43 -2.82 11.65
C GLU A 104 31.16 -1.98 12.67
N GLU A 105 32.48 -2.06 12.60
CA GLU A 105 33.34 -1.18 13.38
C GLU A 105 33.77 -0.03 12.49
N PHE A 106 33.60 1.18 13.00
CA PHE A 106 34.03 2.36 12.28
C PHE A 106 35.38 2.78 12.80
N LEU A 107 36.27 3.12 11.87
CA LEU A 107 37.61 3.54 12.22
C LEU A 107 37.69 5.04 12.45
#